data_09526cc81fc6c6ba5092cc31b235b426
#
_entry.id   09526cc81fc6c6ba5092cc31b235b426
#
_cell.length_a   1.000
_cell.length_b   1.000
_cell.length_c   1.000
_cell.angle_alpha   90.00
_cell.angle_beta   90.00
_cell.angle_gamma   90.00
#
_symmetry.space_group_name_H-M   'P 1'
#
loop_
_entity.id
_entity.type
_entity.pdbx_description
1 polymer ?
#
loop_
_entity_poly.entity_id
_entity_poly.type
_entity_poly.pdbx_seq_one_letter_code
_entity_poly.pdbx_strand_id
1 'polypeptide(L)'
;DNTPFALVVSFPDPHHPFTPPGQYFDLYDPADIPLPKSFGHRTSARSDLPNHIQRIYEIGAEKPDEFWPFHTDDEAMRRMIALNYGTITMIDEQVGVVMQALKNIGQSENTNIIYMSDHGDYMGDHGTVLKGGVHSHGLIRVPLIWSDPANHGTDVTGIQGSAIDFAPTLLQKAGLKVPYGIQGRDLLADDVKNLPVLIEDSGFLMASDDGRTAFWSLVHDSWRMSVFEGSDLG
;
A
#
# COMPACT_ATOMS: atom_id res chain seq x y z
N ASP A 1 11.52 33.40 7.88
CA ASP A 1 12.52 32.81 7.00
C ASP A 1 11.81 32.35 5.73
N ASN A 2 12.29 32.81 4.57
CA ASN A 2 11.71 32.46 3.26
C ASN A 2 12.49 31.33 2.57
N THR A 3 13.24 30.57 3.33
CA THR A 3 14.02 29.43 2.79
C THR A 3 13.05 28.30 2.43
N PRO A 4 13.06 27.79 1.19
CA PRO A 4 12.29 26.62 0.83
C PRO A 4 12.69 25.41 1.71
N PHE A 5 11.71 24.56 2.04
CA PHE A 5 11.95 23.37 2.82
C PHE A 5 11.28 22.15 2.18
N ALA A 6 11.79 20.97 2.49
CA ALA A 6 11.12 19.70 2.29
C ALA A 6 11.10 18.96 3.64
N LEU A 7 9.94 18.45 4.02
CA LEU A 7 9.74 17.73 5.26
C LEU A 7 9.07 16.39 4.97
N VAL A 8 9.62 15.32 5.52
CA VAL A 8 9.00 14.00 5.50
C VAL A 8 8.54 13.68 6.93
N VAL A 9 7.25 13.43 7.09
CA VAL A 9 6.66 12.93 8.34
C VAL A 9 6.29 11.48 8.11
N SER A 10 6.93 10.57 8.79
CA SER A 10 6.73 9.13 8.63
C SER A 10 6.04 8.56 9.86
N PHE A 11 4.98 7.78 9.60
CA PHE A 11 4.27 7.00 10.61
C PHE A 11 4.58 5.52 10.35
N PRO A 12 5.07 4.75 11.35
CA PRO A 12 5.24 3.31 11.21
C PRO A 12 3.89 2.59 11.17
N ASP A 13 2.87 3.17 11.79
CA ASP A 13 1.50 2.69 11.75
C ASP A 13 0.85 2.95 10.37
N PRO A 14 -0.13 2.15 9.96
CA PRO A 14 -0.85 1.09 10.69
C PRO A 14 -0.20 -0.31 10.60
N HIS A 15 1.13 -0.40 10.53
CA HIS A 15 1.84 -1.68 10.54
C HIS A 15 1.47 -2.51 11.78
N HIS A 16 1.45 -3.84 11.65
CA HIS A 16 1.26 -4.73 12.80
C HIS A 16 2.39 -4.56 13.84
N PRO A 17 2.12 -4.87 15.16
CA PRO A 17 0.85 -5.34 15.70
C PRO A 17 -0.24 -4.25 15.72
N PHE A 18 -1.48 -4.64 15.44
CA PHE A 18 -2.62 -3.70 15.38
C PHE A 18 -3.09 -3.36 16.80
N THR A 19 -2.36 -2.48 17.46
CA THR A 19 -2.58 -2.13 18.87
C THR A 19 -2.64 -0.62 19.09
N PRO A 20 -3.63 0.06 18.50
CA PRO A 20 -3.78 1.49 18.69
C PRO A 20 -3.97 1.83 20.17
N PRO A 21 -3.38 2.93 20.68
CA PRO A 21 -3.45 3.27 22.10
C PRO A 21 -4.76 3.96 22.47
N GLY A 22 -5.11 3.87 23.75
CA GLY A 22 -6.15 4.67 24.37
C GLY A 22 -7.51 4.55 23.71
N GLN A 23 -8.13 5.68 23.38
CA GLN A 23 -9.48 5.75 22.80
C GLN A 23 -9.62 5.07 21.45
N TYR A 24 -8.54 4.91 20.71
CA TYR A 24 -8.56 4.31 19.37
C TYR A 24 -8.72 2.78 19.41
N PHE A 25 -8.44 2.14 20.56
CA PHE A 25 -8.47 0.69 20.69
C PHE A 25 -9.88 0.12 20.60
N ASP A 26 -10.87 0.82 21.13
CA ASP A 26 -12.28 0.41 21.13
C ASP A 26 -13.18 1.35 20.31
N LEU A 27 -12.58 2.12 19.40
CA LEU A 27 -13.30 3.12 18.60
C LEU A 27 -14.29 2.48 17.62
N TYR A 28 -13.96 1.31 17.10
CA TYR A 28 -14.79 0.58 16.13
C TYR A 28 -15.22 -0.75 16.72
N ASP A 29 -16.53 -1.03 16.68
CA ASP A 29 -17.07 -2.34 17.12
C ASP A 29 -16.74 -3.39 16.04
N PRO A 30 -16.03 -4.49 16.38
CA PRO A 30 -15.77 -5.57 15.42
C PRO A 30 -17.04 -6.17 14.80
N ALA A 31 -18.17 -6.14 15.50
CA ALA A 31 -19.44 -6.66 15.01
C ALA A 31 -19.96 -5.87 13.78
N ASP A 32 -19.62 -4.59 13.68
CA ASP A 32 -20.03 -3.71 12.58
C ASP A 32 -19.06 -3.75 11.39
N ILE A 33 -17.92 -4.43 11.50
CA ILE A 33 -16.89 -4.48 10.46
C ILE A 33 -17.29 -5.48 9.37
N PRO A 34 -17.46 -5.05 8.11
CA PRO A 34 -17.65 -6.00 7.02
C PRO A 34 -16.35 -6.71 6.67
N LEU A 35 -16.42 -8.02 6.45
CA LEU A 35 -15.29 -8.75 5.89
C LEU A 35 -15.16 -8.52 4.38
N PRO A 36 -13.94 -8.58 3.84
CA PRO A 36 -13.73 -8.54 2.39
C PRO A 36 -14.55 -9.62 1.67
N LYS A 37 -15.04 -9.31 0.47
CA LYS A 37 -15.82 -10.29 -0.33
C LYS A 37 -15.03 -11.55 -0.64
N SER A 38 -13.72 -11.44 -0.73
CA SER A 38 -12.79 -12.54 -0.99
C SER A 38 -12.44 -13.37 0.25
N PHE A 39 -12.87 -12.96 1.46
CA PHE A 39 -12.47 -13.59 2.72
C PHE A 39 -12.74 -15.10 2.77
N GLY A 40 -13.91 -15.53 2.26
CA GLY A 40 -14.26 -16.96 2.17
C GLY A 40 -13.51 -17.75 1.09
N HIS A 41 -12.79 -17.07 0.20
CA HIS A 41 -12.04 -17.69 -0.88
C HIS A 41 -10.59 -17.94 -0.44
N ARG A 42 -10.41 -18.90 0.47
CA ARG A 42 -9.09 -19.26 0.99
C ARG A 42 -8.21 -19.81 -0.13
N THR A 43 -7.01 -19.30 -0.20
CA THR A 43 -6.03 -19.65 -1.24
C THR A 43 -5.58 -21.11 -1.21
N SER A 44 -5.61 -21.76 -0.03
CA SER A 44 -5.32 -23.20 0.13
C SER A 44 -6.28 -24.11 -0.65
N ALA A 45 -7.45 -23.62 -1.08
CA ALA A 45 -8.39 -24.36 -1.89
C ALA A 45 -8.27 -24.06 -3.40
N ARG A 46 -7.34 -23.22 -3.81
CA ARG A 46 -7.19 -22.80 -5.21
C ARG A 46 -6.10 -23.60 -5.90
N SER A 47 -6.53 -24.63 -6.61
CA SER A 47 -5.65 -25.47 -7.46
C SER A 47 -5.05 -24.73 -8.67
N ASP A 48 -5.53 -23.51 -8.95
CA ASP A 48 -5.07 -22.65 -10.03
C ASP A 48 -3.89 -21.74 -9.64
N LEU A 49 -3.51 -21.73 -8.37
CA LEU A 49 -2.32 -21.01 -7.93
C LEU A 49 -1.07 -21.89 -8.07
N PRO A 50 0.07 -21.29 -8.44
CA PRO A 50 1.35 -21.99 -8.42
C PRO A 50 1.63 -22.67 -7.09
N ASN A 51 2.22 -23.86 -7.11
CA ASN A 51 2.49 -24.67 -5.91
C ASN A 51 3.27 -23.91 -4.84
N HIS A 52 4.22 -23.06 -5.23
CA HIS A 52 5.00 -22.25 -4.29
C HIS A 52 4.13 -21.20 -3.57
N ILE A 53 3.12 -20.64 -4.24
CA ILE A 53 2.17 -19.71 -3.60
C ILE A 53 1.27 -20.46 -2.61
N GLN A 54 0.76 -21.63 -2.98
CA GLN A 54 0.00 -22.48 -2.07
C GLN A 54 0.82 -22.80 -0.82
N ARG A 55 2.10 -23.12 -0.97
CA ARG A 55 2.99 -23.43 0.13
C ARG A 55 3.24 -22.25 1.08
N ILE A 56 3.26 -21.00 0.58
CA ILE A 56 3.37 -19.81 1.46
C ILE A 56 2.19 -19.75 2.42
N TYR A 57 0.98 -19.97 1.92
CA TYR A 57 -0.20 -19.98 2.76
C TYR A 57 -0.23 -21.18 3.73
N GLU A 58 0.29 -22.33 3.31
CA GLU A 58 0.44 -23.50 4.17
C GLU A 58 1.42 -23.21 5.32
N ILE A 59 2.59 -22.66 5.02
CA ILE A 59 3.59 -22.26 6.04
C ILE A 59 3.01 -21.22 7.01
N GLY A 60 2.32 -20.19 6.50
CA GLY A 60 1.68 -19.21 7.35
C GLY A 60 0.60 -19.80 8.26
N ALA A 61 -0.11 -20.85 7.81
CA ALA A 61 -1.06 -21.57 8.63
C ALA A 61 -0.39 -22.45 9.72
N GLU A 62 0.80 -23.00 9.42
CA GLU A 62 1.56 -23.83 10.35
C GLU A 62 2.36 -23.03 11.39
N LYS A 63 2.77 -21.80 11.03
CA LYS A 63 3.65 -20.93 11.83
C LYS A 63 3.13 -19.51 11.95
N PRO A 64 1.99 -19.31 12.60
CA PRO A 64 1.36 -17.98 12.70
C PRO A 64 2.18 -16.96 13.50
N ASP A 65 3.17 -17.39 14.29
CA ASP A 65 4.03 -16.52 15.11
C ASP A 65 5.27 -15.99 14.33
N GLU A 66 5.50 -16.49 13.13
CA GLU A 66 6.53 -15.97 12.24
C GLU A 66 5.94 -14.88 11.33
N PHE A 67 6.75 -13.95 10.82
CA PHE A 67 6.34 -12.79 9.96
C PHE A 67 5.76 -13.18 8.59
N TRP A 68 4.97 -14.24 8.53
CA TRP A 68 4.37 -14.77 7.32
C TRP A 68 2.89 -14.38 7.21
N PRO A 69 2.35 -14.22 6.01
CA PRO A 69 0.91 -14.19 5.81
C PRO A 69 0.25 -15.41 6.44
N PHE A 70 -0.76 -15.20 7.23
CA PHE A 70 -1.48 -16.28 7.91
C PHE A 70 -2.99 -16.12 7.76
N HIS A 71 -3.72 -17.22 8.02
CA HIS A 71 -5.17 -17.22 8.01
C HIS A 71 -5.71 -17.13 9.42
N THR A 72 -6.87 -16.50 9.55
CA THR A 72 -7.60 -16.40 10.81
C THR A 72 -9.10 -16.60 10.61
N ASP A 73 -9.85 -16.73 11.70
CA ASP A 73 -11.29 -16.82 11.68
C ASP A 73 -11.97 -15.45 11.51
N ASP A 74 -13.29 -15.47 11.33
CA ASP A 74 -14.11 -14.28 11.10
C ASP A 74 -14.04 -13.29 12.25
N GLU A 75 -14.09 -13.77 13.49
CA GLU A 75 -14.09 -12.93 14.71
C GLU A 75 -12.76 -12.20 14.85
N ALA A 76 -11.66 -12.93 14.78
CA ALA A 76 -10.33 -12.35 14.88
C ALA A 76 -10.04 -11.38 13.72
N MET A 77 -10.49 -11.70 12.49
CA MET A 77 -10.33 -10.80 11.35
C MET A 77 -11.08 -9.48 11.54
N ARG A 78 -12.34 -9.53 11.96
CA ARG A 78 -13.11 -8.31 12.26
C ARG A 78 -12.44 -7.48 13.35
N ARG A 79 -11.91 -8.14 14.39
CA ARG A 79 -11.16 -7.47 15.44
C ARG A 79 -9.90 -6.79 14.89
N MET A 80 -9.12 -7.47 14.06
CA MET A 80 -7.91 -6.89 13.42
C MET A 80 -8.25 -5.67 12.56
N ILE A 81 -9.29 -5.76 11.74
CA ILE A 81 -9.72 -4.63 10.90
C ILE A 81 -10.20 -3.46 11.76
N ALA A 82 -10.98 -3.71 12.81
CA ALA A 82 -11.44 -2.68 13.73
C ALA A 82 -10.27 -1.93 14.38
N LEU A 83 -9.26 -2.66 14.87
CA LEU A 83 -8.05 -2.09 15.47
C LEU A 83 -7.24 -1.30 14.43
N ASN A 84 -7.11 -1.81 13.20
CA ASN A 84 -6.45 -1.10 12.12
C ASN A 84 -7.17 0.21 11.77
N TYR A 85 -8.50 0.22 11.72
CA TYR A 85 -9.29 1.45 11.54
C TYR A 85 -9.04 2.45 12.67
N GLY A 86 -8.95 2.00 13.91
CA GLY A 86 -8.55 2.84 15.04
C GLY A 86 -7.19 3.48 14.85
N THR A 87 -6.22 2.70 14.38
CA THR A 87 -4.87 3.20 14.06
C THR A 87 -4.90 4.23 12.91
N ILE A 88 -5.67 3.97 11.86
CA ILE A 88 -5.84 4.92 10.74
C ILE A 88 -6.47 6.23 11.22
N THR A 89 -7.48 6.16 12.08
CA THR A 89 -8.09 7.37 12.68
C THR A 89 -7.07 8.16 13.50
N MET A 90 -6.23 7.48 14.28
CA MET A 90 -5.14 8.14 15.01
C MET A 90 -4.17 8.86 14.07
N ILE A 91 -3.78 8.22 12.96
CA ILE A 91 -2.88 8.84 11.97
C ILE A 91 -3.56 10.06 11.35
N ASP A 92 -4.84 9.97 10.96
CA ASP A 92 -5.58 11.08 10.37
C ASP A 92 -5.63 12.30 11.30
N GLU A 93 -5.86 12.09 12.58
CA GLU A 93 -5.78 13.16 13.57
C GLU A 93 -4.40 13.79 13.66
N GLN A 94 -3.32 12.99 13.59
CA GLN A 94 -1.95 13.52 13.62
C GLN A 94 -1.59 14.27 12.33
N VAL A 95 -2.08 13.83 11.18
CA VAL A 95 -1.99 14.60 9.92
C VAL A 95 -2.67 15.94 10.09
N GLY A 96 -3.86 15.99 10.72
CA GLY A 96 -4.55 17.21 11.06
C GLY A 96 -3.71 18.17 11.93
N VAL A 97 -2.98 17.66 12.91
CA VAL A 97 -2.06 18.46 13.74
C VAL A 97 -0.93 19.06 12.91
N VAL A 98 -0.32 18.29 12.01
CA VAL A 98 0.73 18.78 11.10
C VAL A 98 0.20 19.88 10.18
N MET A 99 -0.97 19.66 9.59
CA MET A 99 -1.63 20.67 8.73
C MET A 99 -1.98 21.94 9.48
N GLN A 100 -2.45 21.81 10.72
CA GLN A 100 -2.74 22.99 11.56
C GLN A 100 -1.46 23.75 11.91
N ALA A 101 -0.36 23.08 12.17
CA ALA A 101 0.93 23.70 12.42
C ALA A 101 1.40 24.51 11.18
N LEU A 102 1.27 23.91 9.98
CA LEU A 102 1.58 24.58 8.71
C LEU A 102 0.74 25.86 8.51
N LYS A 103 -0.56 25.77 8.83
CA LYS A 103 -1.46 26.92 8.79
C LYS A 103 -1.06 28.00 9.77
N ASN A 104 -0.68 27.64 11.00
CA ASN A 104 -0.29 28.60 12.04
C ASN A 104 0.96 29.41 11.68
N ILE A 105 1.87 28.83 10.90
CA ILE A 105 3.07 29.52 10.39
C ILE A 105 2.81 30.22 9.03
N GLY A 106 1.58 30.24 8.54
CA GLY A 106 1.17 30.92 7.31
C GLY A 106 1.71 30.33 6.02
N GLN A 107 2.02 29.01 6.00
CA GLN A 107 2.64 28.36 4.84
C GLN A 107 1.68 27.42 4.08
N SER A 108 0.42 27.30 4.48
CA SER A 108 -0.54 26.40 3.82
C SER A 108 -0.72 26.68 2.32
N GLU A 109 -0.79 27.99 1.96
CA GLU A 109 -0.99 28.42 0.58
C GLU A 109 0.31 28.42 -0.27
N ASN A 110 1.41 27.93 0.29
CA ASN A 110 2.70 27.91 -0.37
C ASN A 110 3.44 26.56 -0.19
N THR A 111 2.70 25.51 0.19
CA THR A 111 3.28 24.21 0.44
C THR A 111 2.46 23.10 -0.25
N ASN A 112 3.10 22.32 -1.09
CA ASN A 112 2.50 21.08 -1.59
C ASN A 112 2.49 20.04 -0.48
N ILE A 113 1.36 19.37 -0.28
CA ILE A 113 1.20 18.30 0.70
C ILE A 113 0.94 17.00 -0.05
N ILE A 114 1.73 15.98 0.27
CA ILE A 114 1.63 14.68 -0.37
C ILE A 114 1.41 13.63 0.72
N TYR A 115 0.35 12.85 0.58
CA TYR A 115 0.07 11.70 1.44
C TYR A 115 0.13 10.43 0.63
N MET A 116 0.92 9.46 1.08
CA MET A 116 1.10 8.18 0.41
C MET A 116 1.44 7.07 1.40
N SER A 117 1.35 5.83 0.95
CA SER A 117 1.84 4.65 1.64
C SER A 117 2.83 3.88 0.75
N ASP A 118 3.70 3.10 1.36
CA ASP A 118 4.67 2.21 0.68
C ASP A 118 3.98 0.99 0.08
N HIS A 119 3.11 0.33 0.84
CA HIS A 119 2.28 -0.81 0.44
C HIS A 119 1.04 -0.89 1.33
N GLY A 120 0.13 -1.78 1.01
CA GLY A 120 -1.02 -2.13 1.83
C GLY A 120 -0.80 -3.38 2.68
N ASP A 121 -1.92 -3.95 3.14
CA ASP A 121 -2.00 -5.22 3.87
C ASP A 121 -3.15 -6.05 3.29
N TYR A 122 -3.10 -7.36 3.41
CA TYR A 122 -4.19 -8.22 2.96
C TYR A 122 -5.50 -7.94 3.69
N MET A 123 -5.46 -7.69 4.98
CA MET A 123 -6.62 -7.38 5.83
C MET A 123 -7.84 -8.22 5.54
N GLY A 124 -7.65 -9.52 5.37
CA GLY A 124 -8.70 -10.48 5.11
C GLY A 124 -8.92 -10.83 3.65
N ASP A 125 -8.26 -10.21 2.70
CA ASP A 125 -8.29 -10.66 1.31
C ASP A 125 -7.87 -12.13 1.22
N HIS A 126 -8.75 -12.95 0.61
CA HIS A 126 -8.59 -14.41 0.54
C HIS A 126 -8.39 -15.09 1.91
N GLY A 127 -8.88 -14.48 2.99
CA GLY A 127 -8.75 -14.97 4.34
C GLY A 127 -7.36 -14.77 4.95
N THR A 128 -6.53 -13.91 4.39
CA THR A 128 -5.13 -13.73 4.74
C THR A 128 -4.89 -12.37 5.38
N VAL A 129 -3.91 -12.28 6.27
CA VAL A 129 -3.41 -11.04 6.88
C VAL A 129 -1.93 -10.86 6.60
N LEU A 130 -1.44 -9.66 6.88
CA LEU A 130 -0.09 -9.19 6.63
C LEU A 130 0.21 -8.99 5.14
N LYS A 131 1.41 -9.29 4.69
CA LYS A 131 1.92 -8.93 3.36
C LYS A 131 2.91 -9.96 2.84
N GLY A 132 3.19 -9.90 1.55
CA GLY A 132 4.12 -10.78 0.84
C GLY A 132 3.40 -11.88 0.05
N GLY A 133 4.12 -12.58 -0.76
CA GLY A 133 3.65 -13.75 -1.51
C GLY A 133 3.00 -13.47 -2.84
N VAL A 134 2.08 -12.54 -2.95
CA VAL A 134 1.43 -12.16 -4.22
C VAL A 134 1.05 -10.68 -4.22
N HIS A 135 1.07 -10.04 -5.36
CA HIS A 135 0.60 -8.67 -5.54
C HIS A 135 -0.93 -8.60 -5.55
N SER A 136 -1.56 -8.84 -4.39
CA SER A 136 -3.01 -8.67 -4.25
C SER A 136 -3.40 -7.20 -4.33
N HIS A 137 -4.67 -6.94 -4.65
CA HIS A 137 -5.18 -5.57 -4.73
C HIS A 137 -4.99 -4.80 -3.41
N GLY A 138 -5.21 -5.46 -2.28
CA GLY A 138 -5.02 -4.87 -0.95
C GLY A 138 -3.57 -4.45 -0.69
N LEU A 139 -2.59 -5.14 -1.27
CA LEU A 139 -1.17 -4.81 -1.08
C LEU A 139 -0.68 -3.70 -2.00
N ILE A 140 -1.06 -3.74 -3.28
CA ILE A 140 -0.43 -2.88 -4.29
C ILE A 140 -1.19 -1.59 -4.57
N ARG A 141 -2.46 -1.50 -4.18
CA ARG A 141 -3.26 -0.31 -4.35
C ARG A 141 -3.21 0.56 -3.11
N VAL A 142 -2.30 1.51 -3.11
CA VAL A 142 -2.07 2.43 -2.01
C VAL A 142 -2.64 3.82 -2.29
N PRO A 143 -2.94 4.62 -1.27
CA PRO A 143 -3.32 6.00 -1.46
C PRO A 143 -2.15 6.82 -2.03
N LEU A 144 -2.48 7.75 -2.93
CA LEU A 144 -1.60 8.85 -3.34
C LEU A 144 -2.47 10.10 -3.48
N ILE A 145 -2.32 11.02 -2.55
CA ILE A 145 -3.04 12.30 -2.53
C ILE A 145 -2.02 13.41 -2.70
N TRP A 146 -2.22 14.26 -3.69
CA TRP A 146 -1.38 15.43 -3.93
C TRP A 146 -2.24 16.69 -3.80
N SER A 147 -1.99 17.47 -2.76
CA SER A 147 -2.61 18.77 -2.56
C SER A 147 -1.65 19.87 -3.02
N ASP A 148 -2.03 20.55 -4.09
CA ASP A 148 -1.27 21.67 -4.65
C ASP A 148 -2.04 22.97 -4.41
N PRO A 149 -1.52 23.94 -3.64
CA PRO A 149 -2.21 25.20 -3.40
C PRO A 149 -2.39 26.06 -4.66
N ALA A 150 -1.62 25.79 -5.72
CA ALA A 150 -1.82 26.45 -7.02
C ALA A 150 -2.95 25.82 -7.85
N ASN A 151 -3.45 24.67 -7.45
CA ASN A 151 -4.52 23.94 -8.14
C ASN A 151 -5.55 23.43 -7.13
N HIS A 152 -6.58 24.22 -6.86
CA HIS A 152 -7.63 23.88 -5.89
C HIS A 152 -8.70 22.92 -6.43
N GLY A 153 -8.45 22.23 -7.54
CA GLY A 153 -9.34 21.21 -8.09
C GLY A 153 -9.35 19.95 -7.22
N THR A 154 -10.48 19.26 -7.20
CA THR A 154 -10.58 17.88 -6.68
C THR A 154 -10.75 16.94 -7.86
N ASP A 155 -9.65 16.54 -8.45
CA ASP A 155 -9.68 15.62 -9.57
C ASP A 155 -9.20 14.24 -9.12
N VAL A 156 -10.07 13.25 -9.19
CA VAL A 156 -9.65 11.86 -9.22
C VAL A 156 -9.26 11.54 -10.65
N THR A 157 -7.98 11.51 -10.92
CA THR A 157 -7.52 11.16 -12.27
C THR A 157 -7.69 9.67 -12.52
N GLY A 158 -8.07 9.28 -13.74
CA GLY A 158 -8.07 7.89 -14.18
C GLY A 158 -6.68 7.35 -14.50
N ILE A 159 -5.62 8.10 -14.14
CA ILE A 159 -4.23 7.72 -14.44
C ILE A 159 -3.73 6.79 -13.34
N GLN A 160 -3.23 5.63 -13.75
CA GLN A 160 -2.54 4.73 -12.84
C GLN A 160 -1.13 5.24 -12.60
N GLY A 161 -0.85 5.64 -11.36
CA GLY A 161 0.48 6.00 -10.90
C GLY A 161 1.15 4.83 -10.20
N SER A 162 2.47 4.91 -10.07
CA SER A 162 3.29 3.99 -9.30
C SER A 162 4.17 4.77 -8.34
N ALA A 163 4.61 4.15 -7.26
CA ALA A 163 5.56 4.77 -6.32
C ALA A 163 6.85 5.25 -7.01
N ILE A 164 7.25 4.61 -8.10
CA ILE A 164 8.41 5.02 -8.91
C ILE A 164 8.21 6.38 -9.60
N ASP A 165 6.96 6.79 -9.83
CA ASP A 165 6.60 8.07 -10.47
C ASP A 165 6.73 9.25 -9.48
N PHE A 166 6.81 8.97 -8.17
CA PHE A 166 6.85 10.02 -7.15
C PHE A 166 8.10 10.92 -7.28
N ALA A 167 9.28 10.32 -7.39
CA ALA A 167 10.53 11.07 -7.45
C ALA A 167 10.61 12.00 -8.68
N PRO A 168 10.37 11.55 -9.93
CA PRO A 168 10.36 12.44 -11.07
C PRO A 168 9.28 13.52 -10.99
N THR A 169 8.08 13.20 -10.50
CA THR A 169 7.02 14.19 -10.30
C THR A 169 7.44 15.29 -9.33
N LEU A 170 8.00 14.92 -8.18
CA LEU A 170 8.45 15.88 -7.16
C LEU A 170 9.59 16.78 -7.69
N LEU A 171 10.57 16.19 -8.38
CA LEU A 171 11.69 16.94 -8.96
C LEU A 171 11.20 17.95 -10.02
N GLN A 172 10.31 17.53 -10.91
CA GLN A 172 9.74 18.41 -11.93
C GLN A 172 8.93 19.54 -11.31
N LYS A 173 8.10 19.22 -10.30
CA LYS A 173 7.33 20.24 -9.55
C LYS A 173 8.24 21.26 -8.85
N ALA A 174 9.40 20.83 -8.38
CA ALA A 174 10.42 21.70 -7.78
C ALA A 174 11.27 22.47 -8.83
N GLY A 175 11.01 22.29 -10.12
CA GLY A 175 11.79 22.90 -11.21
C GLY A 175 13.20 22.32 -11.35
N LEU A 176 13.43 21.12 -10.84
CA LEU A 176 14.72 20.44 -10.87
C LEU A 176 14.79 19.45 -12.04
N LYS A 177 15.98 19.25 -12.57
CA LYS A 177 16.21 18.25 -13.61
C LYS A 177 16.16 16.85 -13.00
N VAL A 178 15.38 15.97 -13.62
CA VAL A 178 15.37 14.55 -13.28
C VAL A 178 16.72 13.93 -13.66
N PRO A 179 17.48 13.33 -12.72
CA PRO A 179 18.75 12.68 -13.01
C PRO A 179 18.58 11.50 -13.99
N TYR A 180 19.59 11.29 -14.81
CA TYR A 180 19.62 10.10 -15.68
C TYR A 180 19.60 8.82 -14.84
N GLY A 181 18.76 7.88 -15.21
CA GLY A 181 18.59 6.60 -14.53
C GLY A 181 17.43 6.56 -13.52
N ILE A 182 16.84 7.69 -13.15
CA ILE A 182 15.57 7.69 -12.44
C ILE A 182 14.48 7.25 -13.44
N GLN A 183 13.80 6.17 -13.10
CA GLN A 183 12.64 5.68 -13.83
C GLN A 183 11.37 6.35 -13.31
N GLY A 184 10.25 6.10 -14.00
CA GLY A 184 8.98 6.73 -13.68
C GLY A 184 8.74 7.99 -14.53
N ARG A 185 7.58 8.57 -14.36
CA ARG A 185 7.09 9.71 -15.16
C ARG A 185 6.56 10.79 -14.23
N ASP A 186 6.43 11.99 -14.76
CA ASP A 186 5.75 13.09 -14.07
C ASP A 186 4.23 12.87 -14.13
N LEU A 187 3.60 12.60 -12.99
CA LEU A 187 2.15 12.40 -12.89
C LEU A 187 1.35 13.69 -13.00
N LEU A 188 1.99 14.86 -12.89
CA LEU A 188 1.37 16.17 -13.00
C LEU A 188 1.56 16.82 -14.39
N ALA A 189 2.20 16.13 -15.33
CA ALA A 189 2.37 16.62 -16.69
C ALA A 189 1.02 16.64 -17.43
N ASP A 190 0.78 17.67 -18.24
CA ASP A 190 -0.46 17.85 -19.04
C ASP A 190 -0.72 16.70 -20.02
N ASP A 191 0.34 16.05 -20.49
CA ASP A 191 0.29 14.97 -21.46
C ASP A 191 0.54 13.58 -20.85
N VAL A 192 0.45 13.46 -19.52
CA VAL A 192 0.65 12.18 -18.84
C VAL A 192 -0.34 11.13 -19.36
N LYS A 193 0.19 9.96 -19.72
CA LYS A 193 -0.60 8.88 -20.28
C LYS A 193 -0.91 7.83 -19.23
N ASN A 194 -2.08 7.23 -19.31
CA ASN A 194 -2.39 6.04 -18.54
C ASN A 194 -1.62 4.85 -19.14
N LEU A 195 -0.50 4.49 -18.55
CA LEU A 195 0.37 3.39 -18.97
C LEU A 195 0.29 2.25 -17.97
N PRO A 196 0.56 1.00 -18.41
CA PRO A 196 0.70 -0.11 -17.51
C PRO A 196 1.77 0.15 -16.42
N VAL A 197 1.50 -0.32 -15.21
CA VAL A 197 2.41 -0.26 -14.08
C VAL A 197 3.07 -1.62 -13.90
N LEU A 198 4.38 -1.67 -13.94
CA LEU A 198 5.17 -2.86 -13.61
C LEU A 198 5.51 -2.82 -12.11
N ILE A 199 5.25 -3.92 -11.43
CA ILE A 199 5.62 -4.14 -10.03
C ILE A 199 6.54 -5.35 -10.00
N GLU A 200 7.69 -5.17 -9.37
CA GLU A 200 8.71 -6.21 -9.25
C GLU A 200 8.92 -6.56 -7.77
N ASP A 201 8.98 -7.83 -7.48
CA ASP A 201 9.31 -8.34 -6.16
C ASP A 201 10.38 -9.43 -6.29
N SER A 202 11.47 -9.27 -5.57
CA SER A 202 12.56 -10.25 -5.50
C SER A 202 12.43 -11.19 -4.29
N GLY A 203 11.22 -11.40 -3.85
CA GLY A 203 10.72 -12.41 -2.93
C GLY A 203 11.65 -12.92 -1.85
N PHE A 204 11.92 -12.10 -0.83
CA PHE A 204 12.53 -12.62 0.41
C PHE A 204 11.63 -13.64 1.12
N LEU A 205 10.34 -13.67 0.77
CA LEU A 205 9.29 -14.46 1.44
C LEU A 205 8.75 -15.61 0.59
N MET A 206 9.37 -15.91 -0.56
CA MET A 206 8.91 -17.01 -1.42
C MET A 206 9.71 -18.26 -1.14
N ALA A 207 9.02 -19.31 -0.74
CA ALA A 207 9.59 -20.62 -0.45
C ALA A 207 9.97 -21.36 -1.75
N SER A 208 11.01 -20.90 -2.42
CA SER A 208 11.82 -21.79 -3.25
C SER A 208 12.84 -22.50 -2.36
N ASP A 209 13.29 -23.67 -2.73
CA ASP A 209 14.30 -24.43 -1.97
C ASP A 209 15.61 -23.64 -1.79
N ASP A 210 15.86 -22.62 -2.62
CA ASP A 210 16.97 -21.66 -2.52
C ASP A 210 16.58 -20.31 -1.90
N GLY A 211 15.32 -20.13 -1.47
CA GLY A 211 14.83 -18.95 -0.76
C GLY A 211 14.62 -17.70 -1.62
N ARG A 212 14.67 -17.80 -2.96
CA ARG A 212 14.54 -16.66 -3.86
C ARG A 212 13.63 -17.00 -5.04
N THR A 213 12.46 -16.40 -5.07
CA THR A 213 11.61 -16.39 -6.28
C THR A 213 11.26 -14.95 -6.62
N ALA A 214 11.73 -14.47 -7.74
CA ALA A 214 11.32 -13.18 -8.27
C ALA A 214 9.96 -13.34 -8.96
N PHE A 215 9.13 -12.32 -8.84
CA PHE A 215 7.90 -12.25 -9.61
C PHE A 215 7.57 -10.82 -10.01
N TRP A 216 6.84 -10.72 -11.09
CA TRP A 216 6.46 -9.47 -11.70
C TRP A 216 4.97 -9.42 -11.90
N SER A 217 4.38 -8.26 -11.68
CA SER A 217 2.99 -8.00 -12.03
C SER A 217 2.89 -6.78 -12.91
N LEU A 218 2.19 -6.92 -14.03
CA LEU A 218 1.80 -5.82 -14.89
C LEU A 218 0.33 -5.49 -14.59
N VAL A 219 0.08 -4.24 -14.23
CA VAL A 219 -1.26 -3.73 -13.92
C VAL A 219 -1.64 -2.68 -14.95
N HIS A 220 -2.82 -2.81 -15.56
CA HIS A 220 -3.38 -1.82 -16.46
C HIS A 220 -4.90 -1.84 -16.38
N ASP A 221 -5.49 -0.70 -16.07
CA ASP A 221 -6.92 -0.55 -15.82
C ASP A 221 -7.44 -1.59 -14.79
N SER A 222 -8.33 -2.48 -15.21
CA SER A 222 -8.89 -3.55 -14.37
C SER A 222 -8.16 -4.89 -14.51
N TRP A 223 -7.06 -4.93 -15.27
CA TRP A 223 -6.30 -6.16 -15.53
C TRP A 223 -5.01 -6.19 -14.72
N ARG A 224 -4.68 -7.38 -14.26
CA ARG A 224 -3.38 -7.71 -13.68
C ARG A 224 -2.92 -9.04 -14.23
N MET A 225 -1.68 -9.09 -14.69
CA MET A 225 -0.97 -10.30 -15.06
C MET A 225 0.24 -10.45 -14.14
N SER A 226 0.44 -11.62 -13.56
CA SER A 226 1.61 -11.90 -12.72
C SER A 226 2.39 -13.07 -13.31
N VAL A 227 3.72 -12.96 -13.31
CA VAL A 227 4.65 -13.99 -13.77
C VAL A 227 5.63 -14.29 -12.63
N PHE A 228 5.84 -15.55 -12.35
CA PHE A 228 6.72 -16.03 -11.29
C PHE A 228 7.91 -16.77 -11.89
N GLU A 229 9.14 -16.44 -11.43
CA GLU A 229 10.34 -17.11 -11.83
C GLU A 229 10.32 -18.57 -11.36
N GLY A 230 10.74 -19.50 -12.25
CA GLY A 230 10.81 -20.93 -11.91
C GLY A 230 9.45 -21.64 -11.82
N SER A 231 8.34 -20.97 -12.14
CA SER A 231 7.07 -21.67 -12.28
C SER A 231 6.95 -22.29 -13.66
N ASP A 232 6.61 -23.59 -13.72
CA ASP A 232 6.28 -24.31 -14.96
C ASP A 232 4.90 -23.88 -15.52
N LEU A 233 4.49 -22.65 -15.24
CA LEU A 233 3.28 -22.08 -15.82
C LEU A 233 3.62 -21.57 -17.22
N GLY A 234 3.51 -22.48 -18.18
CA GLY A 234 3.41 -22.16 -19.59
C GLY A 234 2.05 -21.54 -19.92
#